data_6227d2fa6cce226122c1b07a1c17f57e
#
_entry.id   6227d2fa6cce226122c1b07a1c17f57e
#
_cell.length_a   1.000
_cell.length_b   1.000
_cell.length_c   1.000
_cell.angle_alpha   90.00
_cell.angle_beta   90.00
_cell.angle_gamma   90.00
#
_symmetry.space_group_name_H-M   'P 1'
#
loop_
_entity.id
_entity.type
_entity.pdbx_description
1 polymer ?
#
loop_
_entity_poly.entity_id
_entity_poly.type
_entity_poly.pdbx_seq_one_letter_code
_entity_poly.pdbx_strand_id
1 'polypeptide(L)'
;MGLTPPTKNRSPVYGQLRLVSNYGCDEHDFELDGKGPWIALVSRGICPFGTKSENAGKAGAIAAIIYNNENGGVSGTLGQPSQYHVATFGISDTDAAPHIEKLKGGHPVDSIAFIDATVDTIRTTNIIAQTRGGDPENCVMLGGHSDSVAEGPGINDDGSGSLSLLEVATQLTRFSVTNCVRFAWWAGEEEGLLGSDYYVSQLTEAENQRIRLFMDYDMMASPNYAFQIYNATDAVNPAGSQQLRELYADYYDEHSLNHTLIPFDGRSDYDAFLRSGVPSGGIATGAEGIKTVAEAEMFGGSAGEWFDPCYHQLCDNLSNLDMAAWEISTKLIAHSVATYARTLEDFPKREAVVAAESMTAPSDIYHGHKLIM
;
A
#
# COMPACT_ATOMS: atom_id res chain seq x y z
N MET A 1 -3.11 -13.81 8.74
CA MET A 1 -1.94 -12.93 8.50
C MET A 1 -1.15 -13.46 7.32
N GLY A 2 -0.90 -12.61 6.33
CA GLY A 2 -0.02 -12.93 5.20
C GLY A 2 1.39 -13.26 5.67
N LEU A 3 2.10 -14.11 4.93
CA LEU A 3 3.45 -14.61 5.22
C LEU A 3 3.60 -15.31 6.59
N THR A 4 2.50 -15.74 7.18
CA THR A 4 2.55 -16.51 8.43
C THR A 4 3.04 -17.94 8.17
N PRO A 5 3.99 -18.48 8.98
CA PRO A 5 4.37 -19.87 8.85
C PRO A 5 3.23 -20.80 9.31
N PRO A 6 3.23 -22.06 8.86
CA PRO A 6 2.30 -23.06 9.37
C PRO A 6 2.54 -23.35 10.85
N THR A 7 1.52 -23.87 11.52
CA THR A 7 1.72 -24.47 12.85
C THR A 7 2.66 -25.66 12.78
N LYS A 8 3.31 -25.98 13.89
CA LYS A 8 4.31 -27.04 13.95
C LYS A 8 3.78 -28.35 13.37
N ASN A 9 4.52 -28.91 12.41
CA ASN A 9 4.17 -30.15 11.68
C ASN A 9 2.84 -30.04 10.90
N ARG A 10 2.38 -28.85 10.57
CA ARG A 10 1.07 -28.61 9.94
C ARG A 10 -0.08 -29.29 10.69
N SER A 11 -0.04 -29.21 12.01
CA SER A 11 -0.98 -29.86 12.91
C SER A 11 -1.47 -28.88 13.97
N PRO A 12 -2.66 -29.09 14.54
CA PRO A 12 -3.14 -28.26 15.64
C PRO A 12 -2.15 -28.27 16.82
N VAL A 13 -1.84 -27.06 17.32
CA VAL A 13 -1.03 -26.88 18.51
C VAL A 13 -1.90 -26.37 19.66
N TYR A 14 -1.62 -26.88 20.86
CA TYR A 14 -2.42 -26.64 22.07
C TYR A 14 -1.57 -25.88 23.07
N GLY A 15 -2.08 -24.79 23.61
CA GLY A 15 -1.37 -24.00 24.61
C GLY A 15 -2.28 -23.08 25.40
N GLN A 16 -1.78 -22.61 26.53
CA GLN A 16 -2.47 -21.57 27.29
C GLN A 16 -2.29 -20.20 26.61
N LEU A 17 -3.39 -19.50 26.45
CA LEU A 17 -3.35 -18.12 25.98
C LEU A 17 -2.72 -17.23 27.05
N ARG A 18 -1.79 -16.36 26.66
CA ARG A 18 -1.16 -15.40 27.56
C ARG A 18 -1.24 -14.00 26.96
N LEU A 19 -1.75 -13.07 27.75
CA LEU A 19 -1.85 -11.67 27.37
C LEU A 19 -0.48 -11.01 27.43
N VAL A 20 0.00 -10.51 26.33
CA VAL A 20 1.27 -9.78 26.23
C VAL A 20 1.04 -8.31 26.59
N SER A 21 1.97 -7.73 27.32
CA SER A 21 1.94 -6.32 27.73
C SER A 21 2.39 -5.38 26.59
N ASN A 22 2.11 -4.10 26.71
CA ASN A 22 2.63 -2.97 25.90
C ASN A 22 2.50 -3.16 24.40
N TYR A 23 1.87 -3.82 23.72
CA TYR A 23 1.81 -4.09 22.26
C TYR A 23 2.80 -5.13 21.74
N GLY A 24 3.65 -5.72 22.57
CA GLY A 24 4.60 -6.76 22.16
C GLY A 24 5.67 -6.28 21.16
N CYS A 25 6.07 -5.02 21.27
CA CYS A 25 7.10 -4.43 20.41
C CYS A 25 8.52 -4.65 20.94
N ASP A 26 8.68 -4.95 22.20
CA ASP A 26 9.95 -5.27 22.85
C ASP A 26 9.94 -6.74 23.31
N GLU A 27 11.11 -7.39 23.31
CA GLU A 27 11.25 -8.79 23.77
C GLU A 27 10.86 -8.90 25.27
N HIS A 28 11.08 -7.85 26.07
CA HIS A 28 10.69 -7.81 27.49
C HIS A 28 9.16 -7.82 27.69
N ASP A 29 8.37 -7.44 26.71
CA ASP A 29 6.90 -7.50 26.78
C ASP A 29 6.40 -8.95 26.91
N PHE A 30 7.24 -9.93 26.53
CA PHE A 30 6.97 -11.36 26.53
C PHE A 30 7.56 -12.09 27.75
N GLU A 31 8.12 -11.41 28.71
CA GLU A 31 8.55 -11.98 29.97
C GLU A 31 7.33 -12.35 30.83
N LEU A 32 6.74 -13.49 30.53
CA LEU A 32 5.48 -13.94 31.13
C LEU A 32 5.69 -15.17 32.01
N ASP A 33 5.09 -15.15 33.18
CA ASP A 33 5.11 -16.30 34.10
C ASP A 33 4.33 -17.48 33.54
N GLY A 34 4.80 -18.68 33.80
CA GLY A 34 4.11 -19.93 33.52
C GLY A 34 4.97 -20.98 32.81
N LYS A 35 4.57 -22.24 32.96
CA LYS A 35 5.23 -23.41 32.34
C LYS A 35 4.34 -24.02 31.27
N GLY A 36 4.95 -24.71 30.31
CA GLY A 36 4.24 -25.43 29.25
C GLY A 36 4.01 -24.60 27.98
N PRO A 37 3.43 -25.21 26.94
CA PRO A 37 3.17 -24.55 25.67
C PRO A 37 2.17 -23.38 25.84
N TRP A 38 2.40 -22.31 25.14
CA TRP A 38 1.56 -21.11 25.23
C TRP A 38 1.42 -20.39 23.89
N ILE A 39 0.33 -19.65 23.77
CA ILE A 39 -0.02 -18.86 22.61
C ILE A 39 -0.07 -17.38 23.04
N ALA A 40 0.64 -16.51 22.34
CA ALA A 40 0.66 -15.10 22.64
C ALA A 40 -0.65 -14.43 22.20
N LEU A 41 -1.27 -13.59 23.05
CA LEU A 41 -2.36 -12.70 22.70
C LEU A 41 -1.84 -11.26 22.79
N VAL A 42 -1.69 -10.60 21.62
CA VAL A 42 -0.96 -9.34 21.48
C VAL A 42 -1.88 -8.28 20.86
N SER A 43 -1.84 -7.05 21.34
CA SER A 43 -2.57 -5.94 20.73
C SER A 43 -1.92 -5.49 19.41
N ARG A 44 -2.72 -5.14 18.40
CA ARG A 44 -2.29 -4.31 17.27
C ARG A 44 -1.81 -2.95 17.81
N GLY A 45 -0.91 -2.28 17.05
CA GLY A 45 -0.42 -0.92 17.31
C GLY A 45 1.10 -0.86 17.50
N ILE A 46 1.66 0.32 17.30
CA ILE A 46 3.04 0.77 17.54
C ILE A 46 4.07 0.12 16.60
N CYS A 47 4.16 -1.19 16.47
CA CYS A 47 5.17 -1.85 15.65
C CYS A 47 4.55 -2.88 14.68
N PRO A 48 5.31 -3.29 13.63
CA PRO A 48 4.87 -4.26 12.64
C PRO A 48 4.44 -5.59 13.23
N PHE A 49 3.52 -6.28 12.55
CA PHE A 49 3.06 -7.61 12.97
C PHE A 49 4.17 -8.65 12.98
N GLY A 50 5.14 -8.53 12.03
CA GLY A 50 6.32 -9.40 12.02
C GLY A 50 7.15 -9.27 13.30
N THR A 51 7.37 -8.06 13.78
CA THR A 51 8.08 -7.81 15.06
C THR A 51 7.37 -8.52 16.22
N LYS A 52 6.05 -8.42 16.30
CA LYS A 52 5.26 -9.09 17.35
C LYS A 52 5.35 -10.61 17.27
N SER A 53 5.25 -11.16 16.05
CA SER A 53 5.39 -12.59 15.79
C SER A 53 6.80 -13.10 16.11
N GLU A 54 7.82 -12.34 15.72
CA GLU A 54 9.22 -12.67 16.00
C GLU A 54 9.52 -12.66 17.51
N ASN A 55 9.10 -11.63 18.22
CA ASN A 55 9.29 -11.53 19.68
C ASN A 55 8.54 -12.66 20.40
N ALA A 56 7.32 -12.99 19.96
CA ALA A 56 6.58 -14.13 20.48
C ALA A 56 7.36 -15.45 20.29
N GLY A 57 7.92 -15.67 19.12
CA GLY A 57 8.70 -16.87 18.81
C GLY A 57 10.02 -16.92 19.60
N LYS A 58 10.74 -15.83 19.73
CA LYS A 58 11.95 -15.73 20.57
C LYS A 58 11.64 -16.03 22.03
N ALA A 59 10.48 -15.61 22.52
CA ALA A 59 10.01 -15.91 23.88
C ALA A 59 9.45 -17.34 24.04
N GLY A 60 9.43 -18.14 22.97
CA GLY A 60 9.00 -19.54 22.99
C GLY A 60 7.49 -19.77 22.92
N ALA A 61 6.72 -18.78 22.46
CA ALA A 61 5.33 -19.00 22.07
C ALA A 61 5.25 -19.98 20.90
N ILE A 62 4.21 -20.82 20.87
CA ILE A 62 3.99 -21.79 19.79
C ILE A 62 3.11 -21.24 18.67
N ALA A 63 2.43 -20.13 18.92
CA ALA A 63 1.65 -19.32 17.99
C ALA A 63 1.41 -17.93 18.59
N ALA A 64 0.94 -16.99 17.76
CA ALA A 64 0.54 -15.66 18.20
C ALA A 64 -0.85 -15.30 17.64
N ILE A 65 -1.62 -14.57 18.42
CA ILE A 65 -2.90 -14.01 18.04
C ILE A 65 -2.80 -12.50 18.23
N ILE A 66 -2.95 -11.75 17.14
CA ILE A 66 -2.97 -10.30 17.18
C ILE A 66 -4.42 -9.84 17.15
N TYR A 67 -4.86 -9.13 18.18
CA TYR A 67 -6.20 -8.56 18.23
C TYR A 67 -6.20 -7.09 17.82
N ASN A 68 -7.28 -6.66 17.18
CA ASN A 68 -7.40 -5.27 16.77
C ASN A 68 -7.50 -4.33 17.99
N ASN A 69 -6.95 -3.14 17.85
CA ASN A 69 -7.06 -2.03 18.81
C ASN A 69 -8.14 -1.01 18.42
N GLU A 70 -8.83 -1.28 17.31
CA GLU A 70 -9.98 -0.55 16.78
C GLU A 70 -11.13 -1.53 16.51
N ASN A 71 -12.34 -1.01 16.22
CA ASN A 71 -13.48 -1.85 15.91
C ASN A 71 -13.23 -2.69 14.63
N GLY A 72 -13.56 -3.97 14.71
CA GLY A 72 -13.51 -4.89 13.57
C GLY A 72 -12.32 -5.83 13.54
N GLY A 73 -12.19 -6.59 12.47
CA GLY A 73 -11.12 -7.57 12.26
C GLY A 73 -9.75 -6.92 12.08
N VAL A 74 -8.70 -7.71 12.18
CA VAL A 74 -7.34 -7.30 11.83
C VAL A 74 -6.75 -8.27 10.81
N SER A 75 -6.30 -7.74 9.70
CA SER A 75 -5.54 -8.43 8.66
C SER A 75 -4.24 -7.68 8.39
N GLY A 76 -3.33 -8.32 7.70
CA GLY A 76 -2.06 -7.76 7.30
C GLY A 76 -1.03 -8.85 7.08
N THR A 77 0.20 -8.47 6.79
CA THR A 77 1.31 -9.37 6.54
C THR A 77 2.33 -9.32 7.68
N LEU A 78 3.11 -10.38 7.84
CA LEU A 78 4.28 -10.37 8.73
C LEU A 78 5.49 -9.66 8.12
N GLY A 79 5.39 -9.23 6.86
CA GLY A 79 6.48 -8.58 6.14
C GLY A 79 7.60 -9.56 5.77
N GLN A 80 8.85 -9.19 6.02
CA GLN A 80 9.98 -10.04 5.64
C GLN A 80 10.02 -11.36 6.43
N PRO A 81 10.30 -12.50 5.79
CA PRO A 81 10.40 -13.79 6.48
C PRO A 81 11.45 -13.76 7.60
N SER A 82 11.11 -14.36 8.75
CA SER A 82 12.02 -14.56 9.87
C SER A 82 11.95 -15.99 10.38
N GLN A 83 13.08 -16.57 10.76
CA GLN A 83 13.12 -17.89 11.38
C GLN A 83 12.46 -17.96 12.77
N TYR A 84 12.19 -16.80 13.35
CA TYR A 84 11.53 -16.66 14.65
C TYR A 84 10.04 -16.42 14.55
N HIS A 85 9.50 -16.19 13.33
CA HIS A 85 8.07 -16.08 13.16
C HIS A 85 7.37 -17.36 13.61
N VAL A 86 6.27 -17.20 14.32
CA VAL A 86 5.34 -18.28 14.68
C VAL A 86 4.03 -18.13 13.91
N ALA A 87 3.26 -19.20 13.84
CA ALA A 87 1.92 -19.16 13.24
C ALA A 87 1.10 -18.03 13.88
N THR A 88 0.74 -17.02 13.10
CA THR A 88 0.15 -15.77 13.60
C THR A 88 -1.21 -15.53 12.96
N PHE A 89 -2.18 -15.19 13.79
CA PHE A 89 -3.59 -14.96 13.44
C PHE A 89 -3.98 -13.52 13.70
N GLY A 90 -4.98 -13.03 12.98
CA GLY A 90 -5.68 -11.80 13.31
C GLY A 90 -7.08 -12.10 13.85
N ILE A 91 -7.52 -11.40 14.89
CA ILE A 91 -8.90 -11.47 15.38
C ILE A 91 -9.43 -10.06 15.67
N SER A 92 -10.75 -9.93 15.71
CA SER A 92 -11.39 -8.65 16.07
C SER A 92 -11.16 -8.28 17.54
N ASP A 93 -11.34 -7.00 17.84
CA ASP A 93 -11.39 -6.49 19.21
C ASP A 93 -12.50 -7.16 20.02
N THR A 94 -13.67 -7.36 19.41
CA THR A 94 -14.84 -7.98 20.02
C THR A 94 -14.64 -9.46 20.35
N ASP A 95 -13.94 -10.21 19.48
CA ASP A 95 -13.61 -11.60 19.74
C ASP A 95 -12.53 -11.74 20.82
N ALA A 96 -11.59 -10.80 20.88
CA ALA A 96 -10.53 -10.81 21.88
C ALA A 96 -11.02 -10.42 23.29
N ALA A 97 -11.97 -9.50 23.40
CA ALA A 97 -12.39 -8.88 24.66
C ALA A 97 -12.74 -9.90 25.77
N PRO A 98 -13.57 -10.94 25.57
CA PRO A 98 -13.91 -11.90 26.62
C PRO A 98 -12.72 -12.73 27.09
N HIS A 99 -11.73 -12.97 26.22
CA HIS A 99 -10.50 -13.68 26.56
C HIS A 99 -9.56 -12.80 27.37
N ILE A 100 -9.44 -11.53 27.01
CA ILE A 100 -8.65 -10.52 27.72
C ILE A 100 -9.19 -10.35 29.15
N GLU A 101 -10.52 -10.25 29.31
CA GLU A 101 -11.14 -10.12 30.63
C GLU A 101 -10.85 -11.33 31.52
N LYS A 102 -10.99 -12.54 30.99
CA LYS A 102 -10.65 -13.79 31.73
C LYS A 102 -9.19 -13.78 32.18
N LEU A 103 -8.26 -13.47 31.25
CA LEU A 103 -6.83 -13.46 31.55
C LEU A 103 -6.48 -12.39 32.59
N LYS A 104 -7.04 -11.17 32.50
CA LYS A 104 -6.87 -10.11 33.51
C LYS A 104 -7.44 -10.51 34.87
N GLY A 105 -8.49 -11.30 34.89
CA GLY A 105 -9.08 -11.90 36.09
C GLY A 105 -8.29 -13.07 36.69
N GLY A 106 -7.15 -13.45 36.09
CA GLY A 106 -6.31 -14.56 36.54
C GLY A 106 -6.89 -15.94 36.16
N HIS A 107 -7.85 -16.03 35.26
CA HIS A 107 -8.42 -17.26 34.82
C HIS A 107 -7.68 -17.78 33.57
N PRO A 108 -7.21 -19.05 33.58
CA PRO A 108 -6.54 -19.62 32.42
C PRO A 108 -7.51 -19.80 31.25
N VAL A 109 -6.98 -19.61 30.03
CA VAL A 109 -7.70 -19.86 28.78
C VAL A 109 -6.87 -20.86 27.97
N ASP A 110 -7.39 -22.07 27.78
CA ASP A 110 -6.79 -23.07 26.89
C ASP A 110 -7.18 -22.73 25.45
N SER A 111 -6.22 -22.80 24.54
CA SER A 111 -6.40 -22.44 23.15
C SER A 111 -5.78 -23.46 22.21
N ILE A 112 -6.36 -23.55 21.02
CA ILE A 112 -5.88 -24.36 19.92
C ILE A 112 -5.59 -23.40 18.76
N ALA A 113 -4.41 -23.55 18.16
CA ALA A 113 -4.06 -22.83 16.93
C ALA A 113 -3.77 -23.83 15.82
N PHE A 114 -4.26 -23.56 14.61
CA PHE A 114 -4.00 -24.37 13.44
C PHE A 114 -3.90 -23.50 12.21
N ILE A 115 -2.76 -23.56 11.53
CA ILE A 115 -2.55 -23.00 10.19
C ILE A 115 -1.82 -24.06 9.35
N ASP A 116 -2.36 -24.36 8.18
CA ASP A 116 -1.69 -25.13 7.14
C ASP A 116 -1.35 -24.20 5.97
N ALA A 117 -0.40 -23.30 6.22
CA ALA A 117 0.08 -22.34 5.24
C ALA A 117 1.37 -22.83 4.57
N THR A 118 1.60 -22.37 3.36
CA THR A 118 2.88 -22.48 2.67
C THR A 118 3.36 -21.07 2.34
N VAL A 119 4.61 -20.77 2.69
CA VAL A 119 5.29 -19.55 2.29
C VAL A 119 6.34 -19.92 1.26
N ASP A 120 6.14 -19.55 0.03
CA ASP A 120 7.02 -19.84 -1.09
C ASP A 120 7.75 -18.57 -1.56
N THR A 121 8.99 -18.74 -2.03
CA THR A 121 9.70 -17.65 -2.70
C THR A 121 9.39 -17.71 -4.18
N ILE A 122 8.68 -16.70 -4.67
CA ILE A 122 8.46 -16.49 -6.11
C ILE A 122 9.37 -15.38 -6.61
N ARG A 123 9.74 -15.50 -7.89
CA ARG A 123 10.43 -14.43 -8.61
C ARG A 123 9.44 -13.74 -9.52
N THR A 124 9.37 -12.44 -9.39
CA THR A 124 8.59 -11.58 -10.27
C THR A 124 9.49 -10.49 -10.86
N THR A 125 8.95 -9.63 -11.70
CA THR A 125 9.74 -8.66 -12.46
C THR A 125 8.95 -7.36 -12.61
N ASN A 126 9.55 -6.25 -12.20
CA ASN A 126 9.06 -4.94 -12.62
C ASN A 126 9.30 -4.78 -14.12
N ILE A 127 8.33 -4.20 -14.81
CA ILE A 127 8.45 -3.87 -16.23
C ILE A 127 8.68 -2.36 -16.35
N ILE A 128 9.79 -1.97 -16.94
CA ILE A 128 10.11 -0.56 -17.13
C ILE A 128 10.27 -0.29 -18.63
N ALA A 129 9.54 0.70 -19.13
CA ALA A 129 9.66 1.19 -20.50
C ALA A 129 10.06 2.66 -20.48
N GLN A 130 10.97 3.05 -21.38
CA GLN A 130 11.42 4.43 -21.50
C GLN A 130 11.39 4.87 -22.94
N THR A 131 11.02 6.13 -23.19
CA THR A 131 11.11 6.73 -24.51
C THR A 131 12.54 6.73 -25.04
N ARG A 132 12.70 6.47 -26.33
CA ARG A 132 14.01 6.52 -27.00
C ARG A 132 14.55 7.94 -27.12
N GLY A 133 13.66 8.91 -27.21
CA GLY A 133 13.97 10.33 -27.28
C GLY A 133 13.73 11.03 -25.94
N GLY A 134 14.06 12.31 -25.89
CA GLY A 134 14.00 13.14 -24.70
C GLY A 134 15.29 13.11 -23.90
N ASP A 135 15.48 14.12 -23.05
CA ASP A 135 16.67 14.27 -22.22
C ASP A 135 16.69 13.18 -21.11
N PRO A 136 17.65 12.24 -21.13
CA PRO A 136 17.72 11.16 -20.15
C PRO A 136 18.13 11.63 -18.74
N GLU A 137 18.63 12.85 -18.61
CA GLU A 137 18.96 13.46 -17.30
C GLU A 137 17.73 14.12 -16.65
N ASN A 138 16.61 14.20 -17.37
CA ASN A 138 15.36 14.79 -16.92
C ASN A 138 14.18 13.88 -17.27
N CYS A 139 14.04 12.77 -16.53
CA CYS A 139 12.96 11.82 -16.77
C CYS A 139 11.72 12.15 -15.95
N VAL A 140 10.59 12.16 -16.63
CA VAL A 140 9.26 12.10 -16.03
C VAL A 140 8.91 10.62 -15.83
N MET A 141 8.61 10.19 -14.63
CA MET A 141 8.30 8.80 -14.37
C MET A 141 6.87 8.65 -13.88
N LEU A 142 6.21 7.59 -14.33
CA LEU A 142 4.87 7.23 -13.90
C LEU A 142 4.76 5.71 -13.76
N GLY A 143 3.90 5.27 -12.85
CA GLY A 143 3.71 3.86 -12.56
C GLY A 143 2.33 3.53 -12.03
N GLY A 144 2.07 2.26 -12.03
CA GLY A 144 0.98 1.54 -11.39
C GLY A 144 1.42 0.09 -11.24
N HIS A 145 0.72 -0.72 -10.51
CA HIS A 145 1.14 -2.10 -10.32
C HIS A 145 0.50 -3.08 -11.31
N SER A 146 1.06 -4.26 -11.42
CA SER A 146 0.66 -5.26 -12.40
C SER A 146 0.31 -6.61 -11.77
N ASP A 147 0.41 -6.72 -10.48
CA ASP A 147 -0.09 -7.84 -9.69
C ASP A 147 -1.48 -7.53 -9.12
N SER A 148 -2.08 -8.49 -8.48
CA SER A 148 -3.33 -8.38 -7.74
C SER A 148 -3.29 -9.33 -6.56
N VAL A 149 -4.19 -9.13 -5.59
CA VAL A 149 -4.40 -10.11 -4.51
C VAL A 149 -4.78 -11.48 -5.06
N ALA A 150 -4.47 -12.54 -4.31
CA ALA A 150 -4.80 -13.91 -4.72
C ALA A 150 -6.32 -14.17 -4.82
N GLU A 151 -7.12 -13.38 -4.14
CA GLU A 151 -8.57 -13.51 -4.02
C GLU A 151 -9.33 -12.94 -5.21
N GLY A 152 -8.72 -12.07 -6.01
CA GLY A 152 -9.39 -11.36 -7.09
C GLY A 152 -8.58 -11.26 -8.38
N PRO A 153 -9.26 -11.03 -9.52
CA PRO A 153 -8.60 -10.82 -10.80
C PRO A 153 -7.95 -9.42 -10.94
N GLY A 154 -8.22 -8.47 -10.04
CA GLY A 154 -7.59 -7.16 -10.01
C GLY A 154 -7.82 -6.31 -11.26
N ILE A 155 -9.06 -6.24 -11.77
CA ILE A 155 -9.31 -5.49 -13.01
C ILE A 155 -9.35 -3.99 -12.76
N ASN A 156 -9.91 -3.56 -11.64
CA ASN A 156 -9.81 -2.17 -11.21
C ASN A 156 -8.50 -1.94 -10.45
N ASP A 157 -8.14 -2.83 -9.55
CA ASP A 157 -6.96 -2.79 -8.67
C ASP A 157 -5.88 -3.81 -9.12
N ASP A 158 -4.85 -3.49 -9.92
CA ASP A 158 -4.67 -2.22 -10.64
C ASP A 158 -4.60 -2.44 -12.17
N GLY A 159 -5.45 -3.32 -12.68
CA GLY A 159 -5.60 -3.46 -14.13
C GLY A 159 -5.99 -2.14 -14.80
N SER A 160 -6.78 -1.30 -14.12
CA SER A 160 -7.24 -0.02 -14.67
C SER A 160 -6.11 1.01 -14.80
N GLY A 161 -5.24 1.13 -13.83
CA GLY A 161 -4.05 1.98 -13.91
C GLY A 161 -3.03 1.42 -14.90
N SER A 162 -2.67 0.14 -14.75
CA SER A 162 -1.73 -0.55 -15.64
C SER A 162 -2.09 -0.43 -17.13
N LEU A 163 -3.37 -0.60 -17.49
CA LEU A 163 -3.82 -0.46 -18.89
C LEU A 163 -3.89 0.99 -19.33
N SER A 164 -4.22 1.93 -18.44
CA SER A 164 -4.14 3.37 -18.73
C SER A 164 -2.71 3.77 -19.08
N LEU A 165 -1.72 3.29 -18.29
CA LEU A 165 -0.31 3.52 -18.57
C LEU A 165 0.10 2.94 -19.94
N LEU A 166 -0.35 1.73 -20.25
CA LEU A 166 -0.04 1.08 -21.52
C LEU A 166 -0.64 1.84 -22.72
N GLU A 167 -1.88 2.32 -22.60
CA GLU A 167 -2.52 3.15 -23.63
C GLU A 167 -1.74 4.46 -23.83
N VAL A 168 -1.42 5.16 -22.77
CA VAL A 168 -0.66 6.42 -22.84
C VAL A 168 0.74 6.16 -23.42
N ALA A 169 1.44 5.11 -23.03
CA ALA A 169 2.74 4.74 -23.58
C ALA A 169 2.65 4.45 -25.08
N THR A 170 1.60 3.72 -25.49
CA THR A 170 1.36 3.39 -26.91
C THR A 170 1.09 4.63 -27.74
N GLN A 171 0.22 5.54 -27.28
CA GLN A 171 -0.08 6.77 -27.98
C GLN A 171 1.12 7.72 -28.05
N LEU A 172 1.92 7.78 -26.97
CA LEU A 172 3.10 8.64 -26.88
C LEU A 172 4.13 8.31 -27.98
N THR A 173 4.17 7.08 -28.50
CA THR A 173 5.08 6.70 -29.60
C THR A 173 4.91 7.53 -30.88
N ARG A 174 3.81 8.25 -31.02
CA ARG A 174 3.51 9.14 -32.16
C ARG A 174 4.04 10.56 -31.99
N PHE A 175 4.61 10.86 -30.83
CA PHE A 175 5.06 12.20 -30.46
C PHE A 175 6.54 12.23 -30.14
N SER A 176 7.15 13.38 -30.29
CA SER A 176 8.49 13.65 -29.76
C SER A 176 8.37 14.30 -28.39
N VAL A 177 9.32 13.99 -27.52
CA VAL A 177 9.38 14.48 -26.15
C VAL A 177 10.69 15.24 -25.91
N THR A 178 10.64 16.29 -25.09
CA THR A 178 11.82 17.04 -24.66
C THR A 178 12.51 16.34 -23.48
N ASN A 179 11.74 15.93 -22.51
CA ASN A 179 12.19 15.17 -21.36
C ASN A 179 11.89 13.68 -21.57
N CYS A 180 12.74 12.77 -21.12
CA CYS A 180 12.43 11.36 -21.25
C CYS A 180 11.19 11.00 -20.39
N VAL A 181 10.40 10.04 -20.86
CA VAL A 181 9.26 9.51 -20.12
C VAL A 181 9.52 8.05 -19.81
N ARG A 182 9.38 7.69 -18.54
CA ARG A 182 9.57 6.34 -18.05
C ARG A 182 8.27 5.82 -17.45
N PHE A 183 7.79 4.71 -17.98
CA PHE A 183 6.63 3.97 -17.50
C PHE A 183 7.10 2.79 -16.67
N ALA A 184 6.43 2.52 -15.57
CA ALA A 184 6.69 1.37 -14.74
C ALA A 184 5.40 0.59 -14.46
N TRP A 185 5.50 -0.73 -14.52
CA TRP A 185 4.50 -1.66 -14.02
C TRP A 185 5.16 -2.44 -12.91
N TRP A 186 4.76 -2.12 -11.68
CA TRP A 186 5.36 -2.69 -10.48
C TRP A 186 4.83 -4.09 -10.23
N ALA A 187 5.62 -4.90 -9.55
CA ALA A 187 5.26 -6.25 -9.17
C ALA A 187 5.31 -6.41 -7.66
N GLY A 188 4.33 -7.06 -7.06
CA GLY A 188 4.28 -7.27 -5.62
C GLY A 188 3.96 -6.00 -4.84
N GLU A 189 3.13 -5.14 -5.40
CA GLU A 189 2.54 -4.00 -4.70
C GLU A 189 1.69 -4.51 -3.54
N GLU A 190 0.81 -5.45 -3.82
CA GLU A 190 -0.14 -6.08 -2.91
C GLU A 190 0.52 -6.86 -1.75
N GLU A 191 1.78 -7.22 -1.93
CA GLU A 191 2.60 -7.86 -0.89
C GLU A 191 3.42 -6.84 -0.06
N GLY A 192 3.13 -5.55 -0.22
CA GLY A 192 3.73 -4.44 0.52
C GLY A 192 4.75 -3.65 -0.27
N LEU A 193 4.38 -3.14 -1.44
CA LEU A 193 5.14 -2.21 -2.30
C LEU A 193 6.51 -2.77 -2.73
N LEU A 194 6.63 -4.12 -2.83
CA LEU A 194 7.95 -4.77 -2.97
C LEU A 194 8.69 -4.34 -4.23
N GLY A 195 7.97 -4.15 -5.33
CA GLY A 195 8.54 -3.82 -6.64
C GLY A 195 9.10 -2.40 -6.69
N SER A 196 8.34 -1.42 -6.30
CA SER A 196 8.75 -0.01 -6.27
C SER A 196 9.84 0.22 -5.23
N ASP A 197 9.71 -0.37 -4.03
CA ASP A 197 10.73 -0.32 -2.99
C ASP A 197 12.06 -0.91 -3.47
N TYR A 198 12.01 -2.09 -4.11
CA TYR A 198 13.21 -2.69 -4.67
C TYR A 198 13.83 -1.80 -5.74
N TYR A 199 13.03 -1.29 -6.68
CA TYR A 199 13.54 -0.42 -7.74
C TYR A 199 14.25 0.80 -7.17
N VAL A 200 13.60 1.53 -6.27
CA VAL A 200 14.17 2.73 -5.65
C VAL A 200 15.43 2.42 -4.84
N SER A 201 15.46 1.30 -4.11
CA SER A 201 16.61 0.87 -3.32
C SER A 201 17.85 0.53 -4.16
N GLN A 202 17.67 0.21 -5.44
CA GLN A 202 18.77 -0.09 -6.36
C GLN A 202 19.32 1.13 -7.12
N LEU A 203 18.63 2.28 -7.02
CA LEU A 203 19.07 3.50 -7.69
C LEU A 203 20.33 4.05 -7.02
N THR A 204 21.32 4.39 -7.83
CA THR A 204 22.38 5.30 -7.39
C THR A 204 21.80 6.71 -7.20
N GLU A 205 22.48 7.56 -6.44
CA GLU A 205 22.06 8.95 -6.26
C GLU A 205 21.88 9.67 -7.61
N ALA A 206 22.80 9.45 -8.56
CA ALA A 206 22.72 10.03 -9.89
C ALA A 206 21.48 9.55 -10.67
N GLU A 207 21.13 8.27 -10.57
CA GLU A 207 19.92 7.72 -11.20
C GLU A 207 18.66 8.23 -10.53
N ASN A 208 18.65 8.36 -9.21
CA ASN A 208 17.54 8.96 -8.47
C ASN A 208 17.33 10.42 -8.91
N GLN A 209 18.38 11.21 -9.02
CA GLN A 209 18.32 12.60 -9.45
C GLN A 209 17.79 12.79 -10.88
N ARG A 210 17.95 11.81 -11.76
CA ARG A 210 17.39 11.83 -13.13
C ARG A 210 15.86 11.68 -13.13
N ILE A 211 15.26 11.12 -12.09
CA ILE A 211 13.81 11.05 -11.93
C ILE A 211 13.34 12.41 -11.39
N ARG A 212 12.81 13.24 -12.27
CA ARG A 212 12.40 14.60 -11.90
C ARG A 212 11.12 14.62 -11.09
N LEU A 213 10.23 13.66 -11.33
CA LEU A 213 8.96 13.48 -10.64
C LEU A 213 8.47 12.05 -10.85
N PHE A 214 7.62 11.57 -9.95
CA PHE A 214 6.89 10.32 -10.07
C PHE A 214 5.39 10.55 -9.97
N MET A 215 4.62 9.94 -10.85
CA MET A 215 3.17 10.01 -10.89
C MET A 215 2.59 8.61 -10.74
N ASP A 216 1.76 8.43 -9.75
CA ASP A 216 1.16 7.15 -9.36
C ASP A 216 -0.29 7.04 -9.81
N TYR A 217 -0.66 5.90 -10.38
CA TYR A 217 -1.96 5.70 -10.97
C TYR A 217 -2.49 4.31 -10.64
N ASP A 218 -3.24 4.25 -9.58
CA ASP A 218 -3.78 3.06 -8.97
C ASP A 218 -5.29 3.21 -8.79
N MET A 219 -6.06 2.22 -9.27
CA MET A 219 -7.53 2.19 -9.23
C MET A 219 -8.21 3.36 -9.96
N MET A 220 -8.17 3.34 -11.28
CA MET A 220 -8.67 4.42 -12.15
C MET A 220 -10.16 4.31 -12.52
N ALA A 221 -10.88 3.27 -12.08
CA ALA A 221 -12.20 2.93 -12.63
C ALA A 221 -13.20 2.40 -11.59
N SER A 222 -13.12 2.82 -10.35
CA SER A 222 -14.00 2.33 -9.28
C SER A 222 -15.48 2.57 -9.59
N PRO A 223 -16.37 1.59 -9.40
CA PRO A 223 -17.77 1.70 -9.84
C PRO A 223 -18.59 2.76 -9.06
N ASN A 224 -18.22 3.03 -7.83
CA ASN A 224 -18.80 4.10 -7.02
C ASN A 224 -17.78 5.22 -6.80
N TYR A 225 -17.12 5.66 -7.87
CA TYR A 225 -15.93 6.51 -7.87
C TYR A 225 -16.12 7.88 -7.20
N ALA A 226 -15.02 8.44 -6.73
CA ALA A 226 -14.77 9.87 -6.62
C ALA A 226 -13.45 10.18 -7.33
N PHE A 227 -13.34 11.33 -8.00
CA PHE A 227 -12.04 11.75 -8.51
C PHE A 227 -11.20 12.26 -7.35
N GLN A 228 -10.20 11.49 -6.98
CA GLN A 228 -9.36 11.72 -5.82
C GLN A 228 -7.96 12.12 -6.25
N ILE A 229 -7.38 13.11 -5.58
CA ILE A 229 -6.01 13.58 -5.81
C ILE A 229 -5.24 13.45 -4.50
N TYR A 230 -4.03 12.90 -4.53
CA TYR A 230 -3.17 12.88 -3.35
C TYR A 230 -2.81 14.31 -2.92
N ASN A 231 -3.09 14.63 -1.65
CA ASN A 231 -2.94 15.98 -1.07
C ASN A 231 -1.48 16.28 -0.74
N ALA A 232 -0.68 16.45 -1.78
CA ALA A 232 0.71 16.84 -1.66
C ALA A 232 0.85 18.33 -1.26
N THR A 233 1.78 18.61 -0.36
CA THR A 233 2.21 19.97 -0.03
C THR A 233 3.73 20.01 0.07
N ASP A 234 4.38 21.01 -0.51
CA ASP A 234 5.84 21.15 -0.44
C ASP A 234 6.35 21.45 0.98
N ALA A 235 5.45 21.69 1.93
CA ALA A 235 5.80 21.82 3.34
C ALA A 235 6.21 20.51 4.01
N VAL A 236 5.70 19.37 3.49
CA VAL A 236 5.92 18.03 4.07
C VAL A 236 6.37 16.99 3.02
N ASN A 237 6.20 17.29 1.75
CA ASN A 237 6.60 16.43 0.64
C ASN A 237 7.75 17.07 -0.14
N PRO A 238 8.51 16.32 -0.95
CA PRO A 238 9.55 16.86 -1.82
C PRO A 238 9.02 17.98 -2.74
N ALA A 239 9.79 19.05 -2.90
CA ALA A 239 9.41 20.21 -3.68
C ALA A 239 9.04 19.85 -5.12
N GLY A 240 7.84 20.24 -5.55
CA GLY A 240 7.21 19.86 -6.81
C GLY A 240 6.02 18.91 -6.63
N SER A 241 5.89 18.25 -5.49
CA SER A 241 4.73 17.39 -5.22
C SER A 241 3.43 18.21 -5.20
N GLN A 242 3.47 19.41 -4.65
CA GLN A 242 2.33 20.31 -4.66
C GLN A 242 1.92 20.70 -6.09
N GLN A 243 2.89 20.95 -6.98
CA GLN A 243 2.59 21.28 -8.38
C GLN A 243 1.94 20.11 -9.14
N LEU A 244 2.29 18.85 -8.80
CA LEU A 244 1.59 17.69 -9.34
C LEU A 244 0.13 17.68 -8.90
N ARG A 245 -0.14 17.92 -7.61
CA ARG A 245 -1.51 18.05 -7.10
C ARG A 245 -2.28 19.15 -7.81
N GLU A 246 -1.66 20.31 -7.99
CA GLU A 246 -2.28 21.48 -8.66
C GLU A 246 -2.58 21.17 -10.13
N LEU A 247 -1.68 20.51 -10.87
CA LEU A 247 -1.93 20.07 -12.24
C LEU A 247 -3.18 19.21 -12.36
N TYR A 248 -3.39 18.26 -11.44
CA TYR A 248 -4.57 17.41 -11.45
C TYR A 248 -5.83 18.19 -11.10
N ALA A 249 -5.76 19.07 -10.10
CA ALA A 249 -6.89 19.92 -9.70
C ALA A 249 -7.29 20.88 -10.84
N ASP A 250 -6.33 21.56 -11.44
CA ASP A 250 -6.56 22.45 -12.57
C ASP A 250 -7.23 21.73 -13.74
N TYR A 251 -6.78 20.51 -14.06
CA TYR A 251 -7.41 19.72 -15.12
C TYR A 251 -8.88 19.43 -14.83
N TYR A 252 -9.22 18.99 -13.61
CA TYR A 252 -10.61 18.75 -13.25
C TYR A 252 -11.43 20.01 -13.28
N ASP A 253 -10.91 21.14 -12.77
CA ASP A 253 -11.59 22.42 -12.75
C ASP A 253 -11.84 22.96 -14.18
N GLU A 254 -10.84 22.88 -15.07
CA GLU A 254 -10.97 23.26 -16.48
C GLU A 254 -12.04 22.46 -17.22
N HIS A 255 -12.25 21.21 -16.82
CA HIS A 255 -13.27 20.32 -17.39
C HIS A 255 -14.60 20.37 -16.63
N SER A 256 -14.74 21.27 -15.63
CA SER A 256 -15.94 21.38 -14.78
C SER A 256 -16.28 20.05 -14.07
N LEU A 257 -15.27 19.31 -13.66
CA LEU A 257 -15.38 18.08 -12.89
C LEU A 257 -15.06 18.34 -11.42
N ASN A 258 -15.85 17.75 -10.53
CA ASN A 258 -15.54 17.76 -9.11
C ASN A 258 -14.33 16.88 -8.82
N HIS A 259 -13.58 17.21 -7.78
CA HIS A 259 -12.51 16.39 -7.24
C HIS A 259 -12.44 16.49 -5.71
N THR A 260 -11.75 15.59 -5.06
CA THR A 260 -11.50 15.60 -3.61
C THR A 260 -10.03 15.28 -3.34
N LEU A 261 -9.55 15.65 -2.17
CA LEU A 261 -8.17 15.40 -1.76
C LEU A 261 -8.11 14.23 -0.79
N ILE A 262 -7.17 13.33 -1.00
CA ILE A 262 -6.89 12.19 -0.13
C ILE A 262 -5.46 12.29 0.42
N PRO A 263 -5.18 11.78 1.63
CA PRO A 263 -3.83 11.82 2.18
C PRO A 263 -2.89 10.86 1.44
N PHE A 264 -1.58 11.17 1.46
CA PHE A 264 -0.55 10.18 1.23
C PHE A 264 -0.43 9.31 2.49
N ASP A 265 -0.96 8.12 2.45
CA ASP A 265 -0.98 7.18 3.58
C ASP A 265 0.00 6.00 3.39
N GLY A 266 0.77 6.01 2.30
CA GLY A 266 1.77 5.01 1.97
C GLY A 266 1.20 3.69 1.44
N ARG A 267 0.00 3.72 0.87
CA ARG A 267 -0.71 2.53 0.39
C ARG A 267 -0.56 2.29 -1.12
N SER A 268 0.33 2.98 -1.80
CA SER A 268 0.63 2.71 -3.19
C SER A 268 2.09 3.06 -3.52
N ASP A 269 2.53 2.77 -4.70
CA ASP A 269 3.93 2.78 -5.15
C ASP A 269 4.63 4.15 -5.09
N TYR A 270 3.88 5.24 -4.89
CA TYR A 270 4.45 6.57 -4.66
C TYR A 270 5.35 6.65 -3.41
N ASP A 271 5.13 5.76 -2.43
CA ASP A 271 5.76 5.86 -1.12
C ASP A 271 7.29 5.77 -1.17
N ALA A 272 7.83 4.80 -1.92
CA ALA A 272 9.27 4.65 -2.10
C ALA A 272 9.91 5.91 -2.71
N PHE A 273 9.23 6.53 -3.66
CA PHE A 273 9.71 7.74 -4.33
C PHE A 273 9.68 8.94 -3.40
N LEU A 274 8.61 9.16 -2.65
CA LEU A 274 8.54 10.22 -1.63
C LEU A 274 9.66 10.07 -0.61
N ARG A 275 9.86 8.88 -0.07
CA ARG A 275 10.92 8.59 0.91
C ARG A 275 12.33 8.81 0.36
N SER A 276 12.52 8.66 -0.95
CA SER A 276 13.78 8.90 -1.63
C SER A 276 13.95 10.35 -2.12
N GLY A 277 13.04 11.25 -1.73
CA GLY A 277 13.08 12.66 -2.07
C GLY A 277 12.62 12.98 -3.50
N VAL A 278 11.97 12.06 -4.21
CA VAL A 278 11.39 12.31 -5.53
C VAL A 278 10.03 12.98 -5.34
N PRO A 279 9.79 14.17 -5.96
CA PRO A 279 8.46 14.76 -5.96
C PRO A 279 7.44 13.80 -6.54
N SER A 280 6.38 13.52 -5.80
CA SER A 280 5.39 12.56 -6.23
C SER A 280 3.97 13.11 -6.11
N GLY A 281 3.10 12.62 -6.98
CA GLY A 281 1.67 12.90 -7.02
C GLY A 281 0.94 11.75 -7.66
N GLY A 282 -0.37 11.83 -7.70
CA GLY A 282 -1.20 10.82 -8.34
C GLY A 282 -2.67 11.09 -8.12
N ILE A 283 -3.46 10.26 -8.76
CA ILE A 283 -4.91 10.24 -8.66
C ILE A 283 -5.40 8.81 -8.38
N ALA A 284 -6.58 8.70 -7.81
CA ALA A 284 -7.29 7.44 -7.62
C ALA A 284 -8.81 7.66 -7.80
N THR A 285 -9.57 6.58 -7.83
CA THR A 285 -11.04 6.66 -7.85
C THR A 285 -11.70 6.08 -6.59
N GLY A 286 -10.88 5.58 -5.68
CA GLY A 286 -11.25 5.11 -4.33
C GLY A 286 -11.38 3.60 -4.21
N ALA A 287 -10.97 3.08 -3.08
CA ALA A 287 -10.97 1.66 -2.70
C ALA A 287 -12.11 1.33 -1.71
N GLU A 288 -11.79 0.75 -0.56
CA GLU A 288 -12.76 0.38 0.50
C GLU A 288 -13.26 1.56 1.35
N GLY A 289 -12.81 2.77 1.05
CA GLY A 289 -13.33 3.97 1.69
C GLY A 289 -14.83 4.11 1.49
N ILE A 290 -15.53 4.57 2.53
CA ILE A 290 -16.98 4.77 2.47
C ILE A 290 -17.29 6.14 1.89
N LYS A 291 -18.01 6.15 0.77
CA LYS A 291 -18.45 7.37 0.10
C LYS A 291 -19.42 8.16 1.01
N THR A 292 -19.09 9.42 1.22
CA THR A 292 -19.92 10.33 2.03
C THR A 292 -21.13 10.83 1.24
N VAL A 293 -22.10 11.41 1.96
CA VAL A 293 -23.26 12.06 1.31
C VAL A 293 -22.80 13.22 0.41
N ALA A 294 -21.83 14.00 0.85
CA ALA A 294 -21.29 15.12 0.07
C ALA A 294 -20.61 14.63 -1.22
N GLU A 295 -19.86 13.55 -1.15
CA GLU A 295 -19.23 12.95 -2.34
C GLU A 295 -20.28 12.33 -3.29
N ALA A 296 -21.34 11.76 -2.76
CA ALA A 296 -22.44 11.28 -3.60
C ALA A 296 -23.19 12.43 -4.30
N GLU A 297 -23.29 13.60 -3.68
CA GLU A 297 -23.82 14.82 -4.32
C GLU A 297 -22.88 15.33 -5.42
N MET A 298 -21.54 15.20 -5.26
CA MET A 298 -20.56 15.66 -6.23
C MET A 298 -20.36 14.70 -7.42
N PHE A 299 -20.34 13.41 -7.16
CA PHE A 299 -19.93 12.38 -8.14
C PHE A 299 -21.07 11.43 -8.54
N GLY A 300 -22.23 11.51 -7.88
CA GLY A 300 -23.27 10.50 -8.01
C GLY A 300 -22.93 9.23 -7.22
N GLY A 301 -23.62 8.13 -7.53
CA GLY A 301 -23.42 6.85 -6.86
C GLY A 301 -24.12 6.76 -5.51
N SER A 302 -23.63 5.90 -4.62
CA SER A 302 -24.26 5.52 -3.36
C SER A 302 -23.44 5.99 -2.15
N ALA A 303 -24.01 6.89 -1.35
CA ALA A 303 -23.42 7.23 -0.05
C ALA A 303 -23.58 6.06 0.94
N GLY A 304 -22.58 5.89 1.81
CA GLY A 304 -22.58 4.81 2.80
C GLY A 304 -22.02 3.47 2.29
N GLU A 305 -21.69 3.39 1.01
CA GLU A 305 -21.07 2.23 0.36
C GLU A 305 -19.60 2.51 0.07
N TRP A 306 -18.81 1.47 -0.14
CA TRP A 306 -17.42 1.59 -0.59
C TRP A 306 -17.36 2.26 -1.97
N PHE A 307 -16.25 2.95 -2.26
CA PHE A 307 -15.99 3.43 -3.63
C PHE A 307 -15.83 2.27 -4.60
N ASP A 308 -15.14 1.22 -4.20
CA ASP A 308 -15.08 -0.06 -4.90
C ASP A 308 -15.57 -1.21 -4.00
N PRO A 309 -16.82 -1.67 -4.16
CA PRO A 309 -17.35 -2.75 -3.35
C PRO A 309 -16.71 -4.11 -3.60
N CYS A 310 -15.94 -4.23 -4.68
CA CYS A 310 -15.22 -5.45 -5.04
C CYS A 310 -13.70 -5.37 -4.79
N TYR A 311 -13.24 -4.30 -4.14
CA TYR A 311 -11.83 -4.14 -3.78
C TYR A 311 -11.29 -5.38 -3.05
N HIS A 312 -10.19 -5.96 -3.55
CA HIS A 312 -9.58 -7.19 -3.04
C HIS A 312 -10.51 -8.41 -3.01
N GLN A 313 -11.45 -8.52 -3.95
CA GLN A 313 -12.41 -9.61 -4.00
C GLN A 313 -12.50 -10.23 -5.40
N LEU A 314 -13.04 -11.47 -5.45
CA LEU A 314 -13.28 -12.18 -6.71
C LEU A 314 -14.15 -11.40 -7.71
N CYS A 315 -14.98 -10.49 -7.24
CA CYS A 315 -15.84 -9.69 -8.10
C CYS A 315 -15.14 -8.48 -8.73
N ASP A 316 -13.86 -8.20 -8.43
CA ASP A 316 -13.09 -7.17 -9.13
C ASP A 316 -12.71 -7.64 -10.54
N ASN A 317 -13.71 -7.77 -11.39
CA ASN A 317 -13.63 -8.24 -12.78
C ASN A 317 -14.15 -7.16 -13.73
N LEU A 318 -14.23 -7.46 -15.01
CA LEU A 318 -14.68 -6.52 -16.06
C LEU A 318 -16.06 -5.89 -15.82
N SER A 319 -16.88 -6.43 -14.93
CA SER A 319 -18.17 -5.83 -14.57
C SER A 319 -18.08 -4.84 -13.39
N ASN A 320 -16.92 -4.73 -12.76
CA ASN A 320 -16.64 -3.86 -11.62
C ASN A 320 -15.97 -2.53 -12.04
N LEU A 321 -16.34 -1.97 -13.18
CA LEU A 321 -15.69 -0.77 -13.71
C LEU A 321 -16.70 0.31 -14.07
N ASP A 322 -16.40 1.56 -13.70
CA ASP A 322 -17.01 2.73 -14.31
C ASP A 322 -16.15 3.20 -15.51
N MET A 323 -16.63 2.91 -16.72
CA MET A 323 -15.90 3.23 -17.94
C MET A 323 -15.76 4.73 -18.20
N ALA A 324 -16.66 5.57 -17.69
CA ALA A 324 -16.58 7.01 -17.87
C ALA A 324 -15.52 7.60 -16.93
N ALA A 325 -15.45 7.15 -15.70
CA ALA A 325 -14.39 7.52 -14.77
C ALA A 325 -13.02 7.07 -15.31
N TRP A 326 -12.92 5.85 -15.83
CA TRP A 326 -11.68 5.32 -16.41
C TRP A 326 -11.20 6.14 -17.60
N GLU A 327 -12.11 6.51 -18.51
CA GLU A 327 -11.77 7.34 -19.67
C GLU A 327 -11.25 8.72 -19.24
N ILE A 328 -11.89 9.36 -18.24
CA ILE A 328 -11.47 10.65 -17.71
C ILE A 328 -10.10 10.55 -17.06
N SER A 329 -9.89 9.56 -16.19
CA SER A 329 -8.62 9.31 -15.51
C SER A 329 -7.50 9.06 -16.52
N THR A 330 -7.73 8.21 -17.55
CA THR A 330 -6.73 7.95 -18.61
C THR A 330 -6.38 9.22 -19.40
N LYS A 331 -7.35 10.09 -19.67
CA LYS A 331 -7.09 11.37 -20.34
C LYS A 331 -6.27 12.31 -19.46
N LEU A 332 -6.53 12.33 -18.17
CA LEU A 332 -5.74 13.11 -17.21
C LEU A 332 -4.30 12.60 -17.11
N ILE A 333 -4.10 11.26 -17.10
CA ILE A 333 -2.76 10.66 -17.19
C ILE A 333 -2.04 11.12 -18.46
N ALA A 334 -2.71 11.09 -19.61
CA ALA A 334 -2.12 11.54 -20.87
C ALA A 334 -1.79 13.05 -20.84
N HIS A 335 -2.65 13.87 -20.23
CA HIS A 335 -2.40 15.31 -20.04
C HIS A 335 -1.17 15.55 -19.16
N SER A 336 -1.03 14.83 -18.06
CA SER A 336 0.10 14.95 -17.12
C SER A 336 1.42 14.61 -17.81
N VAL A 337 1.43 13.51 -18.58
CA VAL A 337 2.58 13.10 -19.39
C VAL A 337 2.90 14.16 -20.45
N ALA A 338 1.91 14.64 -21.19
CA ALA A 338 2.13 15.64 -22.25
C ALA A 338 2.68 16.96 -21.69
N THR A 339 2.25 17.36 -20.50
CA THR A 339 2.73 18.56 -19.81
C THR A 339 4.22 18.45 -19.49
N TYR A 340 4.59 17.44 -18.71
CA TYR A 340 5.95 17.33 -18.19
C TYR A 340 6.96 16.70 -19.16
N ALA A 341 6.52 15.88 -20.09
CA ALA A 341 7.37 15.40 -21.19
C ALA A 341 7.81 16.53 -22.14
N ARG A 342 7.03 17.59 -22.20
CA ARG A 342 7.29 18.76 -23.04
C ARG A 342 8.20 19.78 -22.36
N THR A 343 7.92 20.11 -21.09
CA THR A 343 8.71 21.11 -20.35
C THR A 343 8.68 20.85 -18.83
N LEU A 344 9.82 21.12 -18.20
CA LEU A 344 9.99 21.18 -16.74
C LEU A 344 10.47 22.58 -16.32
N GLU A 345 10.23 23.62 -17.15
CA GLU A 345 10.79 24.95 -16.94
C GLU A 345 10.35 25.53 -15.58
N ASP A 346 9.08 25.40 -15.26
CA ASP A 346 8.49 25.90 -14.01
C ASP A 346 8.45 24.84 -12.90
N PHE A 347 8.94 23.62 -13.16
CA PHE A 347 8.97 22.57 -12.16
C PHE A 347 10.24 22.66 -11.32
N PRO A 348 10.17 22.55 -9.98
CA PRO A 348 11.32 22.67 -9.10
C PRO A 348 12.45 21.73 -9.50
N LYS A 349 13.68 22.23 -9.42
CA LYS A 349 14.85 21.37 -9.58
C LYS A 349 14.97 20.48 -8.34
N ARG A 350 15.36 19.22 -8.58
CA ARG A 350 15.68 18.32 -7.48
C ARG A 350 16.82 18.92 -6.65
N GLU A 351 16.61 19.00 -5.35
CA GLU A 351 17.71 19.28 -4.42
C GLU A 351 18.55 18.01 -4.27
N ALA A 352 19.88 18.15 -4.22
CA ALA A 352 20.73 17.01 -3.89
C ALA A 352 20.29 16.51 -2.51
N VAL A 353 20.00 15.24 -2.40
CA VAL A 353 19.75 14.61 -1.10
C VAL A 353 21.08 14.77 -0.33
N VAL A 354 21.18 15.79 0.50
CA VAL A 354 22.21 15.82 1.53
C VAL A 354 21.94 14.54 2.31
N ALA A 355 22.90 13.60 2.30
CA ALA A 355 22.75 12.36 3.06
C ALA A 355 22.30 12.74 4.47
N ALA A 356 21.02 12.73 4.72
CA ALA A 356 20.46 12.81 6.04
C ALA A 356 21.12 11.63 6.75
N GLU A 357 21.86 11.92 7.82
CA GLU A 357 22.20 10.89 8.81
C GLU A 357 20.97 10.01 8.89
N SER A 358 21.10 8.74 8.56
CA SER A 358 20.01 7.81 8.34
C SER A 358 18.82 8.26 9.21
N MET A 359 17.88 8.95 8.61
CA MET A 359 16.57 8.98 9.20
C MET A 359 16.21 7.51 9.20
N THR A 360 16.45 6.88 10.32
CA THR A 360 15.69 5.73 10.69
C THR A 360 14.28 6.21 10.44
N ALA A 361 13.72 5.80 9.29
CA ALA A 361 12.31 6.02 9.01
C ALA A 361 11.63 5.69 10.32
N PRO A 362 10.69 6.50 10.79
CA PRO A 362 9.86 6.02 11.84
C PRO A 362 9.31 4.72 11.30
N SER A 363 9.83 3.61 11.82
CA SER A 363 9.41 2.24 11.48
C SER A 363 7.96 1.99 11.91
N ASP A 364 7.24 3.06 12.16
CA ASP A 364 6.01 3.12 12.94
C ASP A 364 4.76 3.41 12.12
N ILE A 365 4.91 3.68 10.82
CA ILE A 365 3.76 3.69 9.93
C ILE A 365 3.83 2.40 9.10
N TYR A 366 3.38 1.33 9.70
CA TYR A 366 3.17 0.08 9.00
C TYR A 366 1.95 0.24 8.09
N HIS A 367 2.24 0.40 6.82
CA HIS A 367 1.26 0.40 5.75
C HIS A 367 0.91 -1.05 5.36
N GLY A 368 0.35 -1.81 6.30
CA GLY A 368 -0.18 -3.12 6.00
C GLY A 368 -1.51 -2.96 5.30
N HIS A 369 -1.57 -3.37 4.03
CA HIS A 369 -2.83 -3.57 3.34
C HIS A 369 -3.76 -4.40 4.22
N LYS A 370 -5.03 -4.02 4.30
CA LYS A 370 -6.06 -4.87 4.88
C LYS A 370 -6.32 -6.00 3.87
N LEU A 371 -5.61 -7.10 4.00
CA LEU A 371 -6.12 -8.33 3.42
C LEU A 371 -7.45 -8.62 4.12
N ILE A 372 -8.55 -8.34 3.44
CA ILE A 372 -9.86 -8.82 3.84
C ILE A 372 -9.97 -10.23 3.27
N MET A 373 -9.83 -11.24 4.13
CA MET A 373 -10.24 -12.61 3.80
C MET A 373 -11.72 -12.76 4.09
#